data_a2998692a9396605aa8419cf60607f41
#
_entry.id   a2998692a9396605aa8419cf60607f41
#
_cell.length_a   1.000
_cell.length_b   1.000
_cell.length_c   1.000
_cell.angle_alpha   90.00
_cell.angle_beta   90.00
_cell.angle_gamma   90.00
#
_symmetry.space_group_name_H-M   'P 1'
#
loop_
_entity.id
_entity.type
_entity.pdbx_description
1 polymer ?
#
loop_
_entity_poly.entity_id
_entity_poly.type
_entity_poly.pdbx_seq_one_letter_code
_entity_poly.pdbx_strand_id
1 'polypeptide(L)'
;MPQPSMRTVVVLGASYGGCHASKMLAEELPPNWRLIAIDRNSHFNHVYAFPRFTVKSQHAPKGFIPYKRMLDPQPKKPSDPLTPPQTPPVESATLSDEFSARSRHQFIQACVTKLTSREVTFVRPTHQASSSISTTENMAYGEFDGAEETIKFDYLLYALGSTLPDPVNVWQPIDEGAIGEQRKPGTKKRGLRFMELQEEKFKQADRILIVGGGALGIEFASDLKDLYPEKKITLLHSRTRVMPLYPLELHTIIIEALKKMDVEVVLGERVMTWPDEPETLDGKTKYVTTDKGRTFEADIVKPHVSLMAEVNPALISPTTSRIRVLPTQQVHPGPIPPATVETAADQLAQLSLGPAPFTPPSSDVGSFEASSGTGRSEVAQEEDYSHIFAIGDCAETKAIQAGHTAYWMGEVAARNILRLIAKQEGGEKKDEPLENYEPGPPAIKITLGINNAVVANGDGVTTNNDGVEDMHSLVMWPTCNAEGMDVNE
;
A
#
# COMPACT_ATOMS: atom_id res chain seq x y z
N MET A 1 19.92 -5.51 -39.96
CA MET A 1 18.98 -4.53 -39.43
C MET A 1 19.34 -4.28 -37.98
N PRO A 2 19.35 -3.05 -37.46
CA PRO A 2 19.57 -2.85 -36.05
C PRO A 2 18.46 -3.58 -35.28
N GLN A 3 18.81 -4.30 -34.23
CA GLN A 3 17.78 -4.93 -33.35
C GLN A 3 16.86 -3.83 -32.83
N PRO A 4 15.53 -4.02 -32.82
CA PRO A 4 14.61 -3.04 -32.28
C PRO A 4 14.98 -2.81 -30.80
N SER A 5 15.04 -1.56 -30.39
CA SER A 5 15.34 -1.20 -28.98
C SER A 5 14.30 -1.83 -28.08
N MET A 6 14.74 -2.51 -27.03
CA MET A 6 13.88 -3.14 -26.03
C MET A 6 12.97 -2.09 -25.38
N ARG A 7 11.65 -2.26 -25.49
CA ARG A 7 10.63 -1.42 -24.85
C ARG A 7 10.42 -1.84 -23.40
N THR A 8 9.97 -0.91 -22.58
CA THR A 8 9.92 -1.13 -21.12
C THR A 8 8.56 -0.78 -20.54
N VAL A 9 7.97 -1.73 -19.84
CA VAL A 9 6.89 -1.50 -18.86
C VAL A 9 7.52 -1.44 -17.46
N VAL A 10 7.21 -0.39 -16.71
CA VAL A 10 7.63 -0.26 -15.31
C VAL A 10 6.43 -0.42 -14.40
N VAL A 11 6.56 -1.21 -13.33
CA VAL A 11 5.60 -1.31 -12.23
C VAL A 11 6.25 -0.79 -10.97
N LEU A 12 5.68 0.23 -10.34
CA LEU A 12 6.12 0.79 -9.08
C LEU A 12 5.26 0.26 -7.94
N GLY A 13 5.87 -0.49 -7.02
CA GLY A 13 5.18 -1.18 -5.94
C GLY A 13 4.76 -2.59 -6.35
N ALA A 14 5.15 -3.58 -5.55
CA ALA A 14 4.91 -5.00 -5.81
C ALA A 14 4.03 -5.67 -4.73
N SER A 15 3.18 -4.89 -4.04
CA SER A 15 2.17 -5.44 -3.13
C SER A 15 0.99 -6.04 -3.93
N TYR A 16 -0.16 -6.29 -3.34
CA TYR A 16 -1.29 -7.03 -3.91
C TYR A 16 -1.54 -6.80 -5.41
N GLY A 17 -1.86 -5.56 -5.81
CA GLY A 17 -2.16 -5.24 -7.21
C GLY A 17 -0.92 -5.22 -8.10
N GLY A 18 0.18 -4.63 -7.63
CA GLY A 18 1.42 -4.54 -8.41
C GLY A 18 2.09 -5.89 -8.63
N CYS A 19 2.07 -6.79 -7.63
CA CYS A 19 2.57 -8.15 -7.76
C CYS A 19 1.78 -8.93 -8.81
N HIS A 20 0.43 -8.90 -8.71
CA HIS A 20 -0.43 -9.59 -9.65
C HIS A 20 -0.27 -9.07 -11.09
N ALA A 21 -0.32 -7.76 -11.27
CA ALA A 21 -0.11 -7.13 -12.57
C ALA A 21 1.28 -7.45 -13.16
N SER A 22 2.34 -7.46 -12.31
CA SER A 22 3.70 -7.80 -12.75
C SER A 22 3.80 -9.24 -13.27
N LYS A 23 3.14 -10.19 -12.62
CA LYS A 23 3.11 -11.58 -13.08
C LYS A 23 2.42 -11.70 -14.43
N MET A 24 1.23 -11.12 -14.59
CA MET A 24 0.49 -11.12 -15.86
C MET A 24 1.30 -10.49 -17.00
N LEU A 25 1.92 -9.33 -16.74
CA LEU A 25 2.76 -8.65 -17.72
C LEU A 25 4.00 -9.47 -18.07
N ALA A 26 4.66 -10.12 -17.09
CA ALA A 26 5.81 -10.97 -17.37
C ALA A 26 5.47 -12.19 -18.23
N GLU A 27 4.26 -12.73 -18.09
CA GLU A 27 3.79 -13.88 -18.86
C GLU A 27 3.36 -13.52 -20.29
N GLU A 28 2.76 -12.33 -20.51
CA GLU A 28 2.09 -11.99 -21.75
C GLU A 28 2.81 -10.92 -22.60
N LEU A 29 3.82 -10.23 -22.09
CA LEU A 29 4.56 -9.22 -22.86
C LEU A 29 5.27 -9.82 -24.08
N PRO A 30 5.19 -9.18 -25.27
CA PRO A 30 5.90 -9.62 -26.48
C PRO A 30 7.43 -9.67 -26.29
N PRO A 31 8.17 -10.42 -27.14
CA PRO A 31 9.63 -10.62 -26.97
C PRO A 31 10.49 -9.35 -26.98
N ASN A 32 10.04 -8.30 -27.66
CA ASN A 32 10.70 -6.99 -27.72
C ASN A 32 10.37 -6.05 -26.57
N TRP A 33 9.62 -6.55 -25.57
CA TRP A 33 9.25 -5.83 -24.34
C TRP A 33 9.85 -6.46 -23.10
N ARG A 34 10.19 -5.66 -22.13
CA ARG A 34 10.61 -6.10 -20.80
C ARG A 34 9.74 -5.46 -19.72
N LEU A 35 9.63 -6.16 -18.60
CA LEU A 35 9.05 -5.66 -17.38
C LEU A 35 10.14 -5.35 -16.37
N ILE A 36 10.03 -4.20 -15.70
CA ILE A 36 10.83 -3.85 -14.53
C ILE A 36 9.87 -3.51 -13.40
N ALA A 37 9.83 -4.35 -12.35
CA ALA A 37 9.07 -4.11 -11.14
C ALA A 37 10.01 -3.54 -10.07
N ILE A 38 9.63 -2.43 -9.44
CA ILE A 38 10.43 -1.73 -8.42
C ILE A 38 9.65 -1.66 -7.12
N ASP A 39 10.22 -2.16 -6.02
CA ASP A 39 9.66 -2.00 -4.68
C ASP A 39 10.77 -1.72 -3.67
N ARG A 40 10.45 -0.96 -2.61
CA ARG A 40 11.39 -0.69 -1.52
C ARG A 40 11.64 -1.91 -0.64
N ASN A 41 10.73 -2.88 -0.65
CA ASN A 41 10.82 -4.09 0.14
C ASN A 41 11.45 -5.22 -0.66
N SER A 42 12.17 -6.13 0.01
CA SER A 42 12.67 -7.38 -0.57
C SER A 42 11.60 -8.48 -0.64
N HIS A 43 10.40 -8.19 -0.12
CA HIS A 43 9.33 -9.15 0.10
C HIS A 43 7.96 -8.48 0.03
N PHE A 44 6.95 -9.27 -0.23
CA PHE A 44 5.56 -8.88 -0.12
C PHE A 44 5.15 -8.83 1.36
N ASN A 45 4.52 -7.74 1.76
CA ASN A 45 3.96 -7.56 3.08
C ASN A 45 2.48 -7.99 3.09
N HIS A 46 2.17 -9.11 3.76
CA HIS A 46 0.78 -9.54 3.95
C HIS A 46 0.11 -8.73 5.07
N VAL A 47 -0.22 -7.48 4.75
CA VAL A 47 -0.66 -6.47 5.74
C VAL A 47 -1.93 -6.83 6.50
N TYR A 48 -2.78 -7.71 5.96
CA TYR A 48 -3.97 -8.20 6.66
C TYR A 48 -3.65 -9.01 7.92
N ALA A 49 -2.48 -9.65 7.97
CA ALA A 49 -2.03 -10.39 9.15
C ALA A 49 -1.24 -9.53 10.15
N PHE A 50 -0.84 -8.32 9.79
CA PHE A 50 0.00 -7.47 10.62
C PHE A 50 -0.61 -7.09 11.96
N PRO A 51 -1.92 -6.80 12.09
CA PRO A 51 -2.51 -6.57 13.40
C PRO A 51 -2.25 -7.74 14.36
N ARG A 52 -2.47 -8.97 13.90
CA ARG A 52 -2.19 -10.19 14.65
C ARG A 52 -0.71 -10.36 14.97
N PHE A 53 0.17 -10.10 13.99
CA PHE A 53 1.61 -10.35 14.15
C PHE A 53 2.31 -9.31 15.00
N THR A 54 1.77 -8.11 15.18
CA THR A 54 2.28 -7.13 16.13
C THR A 54 1.91 -7.46 17.59
N VAL A 55 0.90 -8.28 17.81
CA VAL A 55 0.50 -8.72 19.16
C VAL A 55 0.94 -10.16 19.47
N LYS A 56 1.27 -10.95 18.43
CA LYS A 56 1.74 -12.34 18.51
C LYS A 56 2.75 -12.61 17.40
N SER A 57 4.00 -12.19 17.60
CA SER A 57 5.04 -12.10 16.57
C SER A 57 5.57 -13.45 16.09
N GLN A 58 5.35 -14.54 16.81
CA GLN A 58 5.86 -15.89 16.46
C GLN A 58 5.44 -16.35 15.03
N HIS A 59 4.33 -15.84 14.50
CA HIS A 59 3.85 -16.17 13.14
C HIS A 59 4.27 -15.15 12.09
N ALA A 60 4.91 -14.05 12.47
CA ALA A 60 5.31 -12.97 11.59
C ALA A 60 6.11 -13.42 10.35
N PRO A 61 7.03 -14.42 10.43
CA PRO A 61 7.76 -14.89 9.25
C PRO A 61 6.87 -15.25 8.06
N LYS A 62 5.65 -15.73 8.31
CA LYS A 62 4.66 -16.11 7.29
C LYS A 62 4.05 -14.92 6.54
N GLY A 63 4.09 -13.72 7.13
CA GLY A 63 3.54 -12.49 6.56
C GLY A 63 4.50 -11.70 5.67
N PHE A 64 5.77 -12.10 5.62
CA PHE A 64 6.81 -11.47 4.81
C PHE A 64 7.28 -12.43 3.72
N ILE A 65 6.65 -12.36 2.53
CA ILE A 65 6.78 -13.34 1.46
C ILE A 65 7.85 -12.90 0.46
N PRO A 66 8.94 -13.65 0.22
CA PRO A 66 10.04 -13.19 -0.63
C PRO A 66 9.63 -12.94 -2.08
N TYR A 67 10.14 -11.85 -2.69
CA TYR A 67 9.95 -11.57 -4.13
C TYR A 67 10.91 -12.34 -5.04
N LYS A 68 11.83 -13.14 -4.48
CA LYS A 68 12.90 -13.82 -5.21
C LYS A 68 12.43 -14.59 -6.45
N ARG A 69 11.22 -15.14 -6.43
CA ARG A 69 10.62 -15.93 -7.52
C ARG A 69 9.40 -15.26 -8.16
N MET A 70 9.08 -14.02 -7.79
CA MET A 70 7.84 -13.37 -8.18
C MET A 70 7.61 -13.37 -9.71
N LEU A 71 8.66 -13.18 -10.48
CA LEU A 71 8.61 -13.12 -11.95
C LEU A 71 9.07 -14.43 -12.61
N ASP A 72 9.28 -15.51 -11.86
CA ASP A 72 9.59 -16.81 -12.42
C ASP A 72 8.39 -17.33 -13.21
N PRO A 73 8.60 -17.87 -14.42
CA PRO A 73 7.54 -18.49 -15.20
C PRO A 73 6.86 -19.61 -14.43
N GLN A 74 5.53 -19.61 -14.40
CA GLN A 74 4.79 -20.70 -13.79
C GLN A 74 4.66 -21.86 -14.78
N PRO A 75 4.76 -23.13 -14.34
CA PRO A 75 4.41 -24.26 -15.17
C PRO A 75 2.94 -24.09 -15.57
N LYS A 76 2.67 -24.13 -16.89
CA LYS A 76 1.28 -24.09 -17.37
C LYS A 76 0.51 -25.21 -16.69
N LYS A 77 -0.59 -24.89 -15.99
CA LYS A 77 -1.49 -25.91 -15.44
C LYS A 77 -1.91 -26.81 -16.58
N PRO A 78 -1.88 -28.17 -16.40
CA PRO A 78 -2.42 -29.07 -17.42
C PRO A 78 -3.85 -28.64 -17.73
N SER A 79 -4.14 -28.38 -19.01
CA SER A 79 -5.50 -28.16 -19.46
C SER A 79 -6.31 -29.40 -19.10
N ASP A 80 -7.39 -29.21 -18.40
CA ASP A 80 -8.48 -30.09 -18.00
C ASP A 80 -8.24 -31.63 -18.07
N PRO A 81 -8.33 -32.37 -16.95
CA PRO A 81 -8.05 -33.82 -16.90
C PRO A 81 -8.99 -34.70 -17.75
N LEU A 82 -9.94 -34.11 -18.48
CA LEU A 82 -10.90 -34.82 -19.33
C LEU A 82 -10.52 -34.88 -20.82
N THR A 83 -9.41 -34.27 -21.24
CA THR A 83 -8.92 -34.39 -22.61
C THR A 83 -7.90 -35.52 -22.70
N PRO A 84 -8.11 -36.59 -23.51
CA PRO A 84 -7.09 -37.64 -23.66
C PRO A 84 -5.78 -37.04 -24.17
N PRO A 85 -4.60 -37.57 -23.77
CA PRO A 85 -3.34 -37.03 -24.17
C PRO A 85 -3.18 -37.06 -25.68
N GLN A 86 -3.36 -35.95 -26.33
CA GLN A 86 -2.85 -35.78 -27.70
C GLN A 86 -1.35 -35.63 -27.57
N THR A 87 -0.60 -36.52 -28.24
CA THR A 87 0.85 -36.41 -28.39
C THR A 87 1.16 -35.00 -28.85
N PRO A 88 1.88 -34.19 -28.09
CA PRO A 88 2.20 -32.84 -28.52
C PRO A 88 3.13 -32.94 -29.75
N PRO A 89 2.97 -32.08 -30.75
CA PRO A 89 4.03 -31.85 -31.70
C PRO A 89 5.24 -31.39 -30.88
N VAL A 90 6.38 -32.04 -31.09
CA VAL A 90 7.64 -31.69 -30.47
C VAL A 90 8.09 -30.35 -31.09
N GLU A 91 7.50 -29.25 -30.66
CA GLU A 91 8.15 -27.94 -30.72
C GLU A 91 8.95 -27.82 -29.44
N SER A 92 10.22 -28.11 -29.55
CA SER A 92 11.21 -27.90 -28.50
C SER A 92 11.34 -26.39 -28.29
N ALA A 93 10.54 -25.81 -27.38
CA ALA A 93 10.99 -24.61 -26.70
C ALA A 93 12.30 -24.98 -26.00
N THR A 94 13.40 -24.51 -26.54
CA THR A 94 14.72 -24.87 -26.03
C THR A 94 14.86 -24.21 -24.66
N LEU A 95 15.54 -24.89 -23.71
CA LEU A 95 15.91 -24.34 -22.40
C LEU A 95 16.53 -22.93 -22.50
N SER A 96 17.08 -22.58 -23.68
CA SER A 96 17.61 -21.26 -24.02
C SER A 96 16.52 -20.19 -24.12
N ASP A 97 15.31 -20.51 -24.59
CA ASP A 97 14.22 -19.54 -24.77
C ASP A 97 13.56 -19.19 -23.42
N GLU A 98 13.42 -20.18 -22.53
CA GLU A 98 12.95 -19.97 -21.16
C GLU A 98 13.97 -19.19 -20.33
N PHE A 99 15.27 -19.46 -20.49
CA PHE A 99 16.33 -18.73 -19.82
C PHE A 99 16.43 -17.28 -20.34
N SER A 100 16.27 -17.06 -21.63
CA SER A 100 16.25 -15.74 -22.25
C SER A 100 15.01 -14.93 -21.80
N ALA A 101 13.86 -15.58 -21.62
CA ALA A 101 12.67 -14.95 -21.08
C ALA A 101 12.85 -14.52 -19.61
N ARG A 102 13.50 -15.35 -18.79
CA ARG A 102 13.81 -15.02 -17.38
C ARG A 102 14.72 -13.81 -17.23
N SER A 103 15.72 -13.66 -18.09
CA SER A 103 16.67 -12.54 -18.04
C SER A 103 16.07 -11.20 -18.46
N ARG A 104 14.92 -11.21 -19.12
CA ARG A 104 14.25 -10.04 -19.69
C ARG A 104 13.45 -9.25 -18.66
N HIS A 105 12.77 -9.93 -17.74
CA HIS A 105 11.95 -9.33 -16.70
C HIS A 105 12.75 -9.25 -15.40
N GLN A 106 12.64 -8.13 -14.68
CA GLN A 106 13.47 -7.87 -13.49
C GLN A 106 12.62 -7.32 -12.35
N PHE A 107 12.86 -7.84 -11.15
CA PHE A 107 12.48 -7.20 -9.92
C PHE A 107 13.69 -6.45 -9.34
N ILE A 108 13.50 -5.18 -8.96
CA ILE A 108 14.53 -4.33 -8.39
C ILE A 108 14.06 -3.87 -7.01
N GLN A 109 14.79 -4.25 -5.97
CA GLN A 109 14.61 -3.61 -4.67
C GLN A 109 15.25 -2.23 -4.70
N ALA A 110 14.42 -1.17 -4.68
CA ALA A 110 14.89 0.21 -4.71
C ALA A 110 13.84 1.18 -4.17
N CYS A 111 14.29 2.34 -3.73
CA CYS A 111 13.44 3.48 -3.38
C CYS A 111 13.32 4.41 -4.58
N VAL A 112 12.11 4.64 -5.06
CA VAL A 112 11.84 5.64 -6.11
C VAL A 112 11.97 7.03 -5.49
N THR A 113 12.83 7.87 -6.10
CA THR A 113 13.14 9.22 -5.62
C THR A 113 12.55 10.31 -6.50
N LYS A 114 12.32 10.02 -7.80
CA LYS A 114 11.76 10.98 -8.75
C LYS A 114 10.98 10.26 -9.85
N LEU A 115 9.92 10.89 -10.30
CA LEU A 115 9.10 10.42 -11.42
C LEU A 115 8.83 11.57 -12.37
N THR A 116 8.90 11.31 -13.68
CA THR A 116 8.43 12.18 -14.76
C THR A 116 7.42 11.43 -15.61
N SER A 117 6.87 12.07 -16.65
CA SER A 117 5.94 11.39 -17.57
C SER A 117 6.58 10.24 -18.38
N ARG A 118 7.92 10.12 -18.41
CA ARG A 118 8.64 9.10 -19.21
C ARG A 118 9.82 8.44 -18.53
N GLU A 119 10.17 8.86 -17.32
CA GLU A 119 11.35 8.35 -16.62
C GLU A 119 11.05 8.16 -15.14
N VAL A 120 11.63 7.14 -14.56
CA VAL A 120 11.66 6.90 -13.11
C VAL A 120 13.10 6.89 -12.63
N THR A 121 13.39 7.65 -11.57
CA THR A 121 14.68 7.65 -10.88
C THR A 121 14.53 6.95 -9.53
N PHE A 122 15.52 6.13 -9.20
CA PHE A 122 15.49 5.35 -7.96
C PHE A 122 16.92 5.12 -7.43
N VAL A 123 17.00 4.74 -6.17
CA VAL A 123 18.24 4.41 -5.46
C VAL A 123 18.15 2.99 -4.92
N ARG A 124 19.18 2.17 -5.17
CA ARG A 124 19.29 0.82 -4.59
C ARG A 124 19.86 0.86 -3.18
N PRO A 125 19.55 -0.15 -2.33
CA PRO A 125 20.23 -0.28 -1.06
C PRO A 125 21.70 -0.67 -1.29
N THR A 126 22.61 0.01 -0.58
CA THR A 126 23.99 -0.45 -0.52
C THR A 126 24.06 -1.62 0.44
N HIS A 127 24.64 -2.74 -0.04
CA HIS A 127 25.05 -3.83 0.83
C HIS A 127 26.34 -3.42 1.52
N GLN A 128 26.29 -2.97 2.77
CA GLN A 128 27.51 -2.92 3.56
C GLN A 128 28.03 -4.35 3.73
N ALA A 129 29.05 -4.71 2.95
CA ALA A 129 29.85 -5.88 3.21
C ALA A 129 30.53 -5.68 4.56
N SER A 130 29.97 -6.24 5.63
CA SER A 130 30.60 -6.23 6.94
C SER A 130 31.81 -7.14 6.92
N SER A 131 32.97 -6.59 6.60
CA SER A 131 34.28 -7.21 6.81
C SER A 131 34.77 -6.95 8.25
N SER A 132 33.97 -7.30 9.25
CA SER A 132 34.48 -7.50 10.60
C SER A 132 33.48 -8.31 11.42
N ILE A 133 33.92 -9.45 11.90
CA ILE A 133 33.29 -10.23 12.94
C ILE A 133 33.29 -9.38 14.21
N SER A 134 32.26 -8.60 14.44
CA SER A 134 31.97 -8.00 15.73
C SER A 134 30.70 -8.65 16.25
N THR A 135 30.90 -9.50 17.23
CA THR A 135 29.85 -9.99 18.13
C THR A 135 29.28 -8.80 18.88
N THR A 136 28.07 -8.45 18.59
CA THR A 136 27.05 -7.71 19.32
C THR A 136 26.31 -6.69 18.42
N GLU A 137 25.06 -6.92 18.21
CA GLU A 137 23.88 -6.05 18.06
C GLU A 137 23.81 -4.90 17.04
N ASN A 138 24.83 -4.49 16.35
CA ASN A 138 24.71 -3.49 15.27
C ASN A 138 24.62 -4.15 13.89
N MET A 139 23.47 -4.77 13.58
CA MET A 139 23.18 -5.11 12.19
C MET A 139 22.75 -3.83 11.48
N ALA A 140 23.69 -3.19 10.79
CA ALA A 140 23.40 -2.11 9.86
C ALA A 140 22.43 -2.62 8.80
N TYR A 141 21.14 -2.31 8.97
CA TYR A 141 20.16 -2.41 7.90
C TYR A 141 20.65 -1.46 6.82
N GLY A 142 20.96 -1.91 5.61
CA GLY A 142 21.43 -1.06 4.53
C GLY A 142 20.56 0.21 4.37
N GLU A 143 21.11 1.24 3.77
CA GLU A 143 20.37 2.46 3.43
C GLU A 143 20.20 2.54 1.92
N PHE A 144 19.20 3.29 1.46
CA PHE A 144 19.10 3.68 0.04
C PHE A 144 20.03 4.88 -0.19
N ASP A 145 21.32 4.61 -0.25
CA ASP A 145 22.42 5.58 -0.41
C ASP A 145 23.29 5.28 -1.65
N GLY A 146 22.85 4.35 -2.49
CA GLY A 146 23.47 4.06 -3.77
C GLY A 146 23.40 5.26 -4.73
N ALA A 147 24.09 5.16 -5.86
CA ALA A 147 23.96 6.13 -6.94
C ALA A 147 22.51 6.15 -7.49
N GLU A 148 22.02 7.33 -7.87
CA GLU A 148 20.74 7.44 -8.57
C GLU A 148 20.83 6.75 -9.94
N GLU A 149 19.87 5.87 -10.20
CA GLU A 149 19.66 5.23 -11.49
C GLU A 149 18.36 5.73 -12.10
N THR A 150 18.35 5.94 -13.42
CA THR A 150 17.15 6.39 -14.15
C THR A 150 16.82 5.40 -15.24
N ILE A 151 15.54 5.02 -15.34
CA ILE A 151 15.01 4.15 -16.39
C ILE A 151 13.90 4.90 -17.14
N LYS A 152 13.99 4.86 -18.47
CA LYS A 152 12.90 5.28 -19.36
C LYS A 152 11.87 4.18 -19.48
N PHE A 153 10.60 4.57 -19.57
CA PHE A 153 9.49 3.63 -19.77
C PHE A 153 8.58 4.05 -20.92
N ASP A 154 8.00 3.06 -21.57
CA ASP A 154 6.92 3.24 -22.56
C ASP A 154 5.56 3.22 -21.86
N TYR A 155 5.38 2.35 -20.86
CA TYR A 155 4.22 2.27 -19.99
C TYR A 155 4.62 2.21 -18.53
N LEU A 156 3.82 2.83 -17.66
CA LEU A 156 3.98 2.84 -16.22
C LEU A 156 2.71 2.36 -15.53
N LEU A 157 2.86 1.46 -14.57
CA LEU A 157 1.83 1.14 -13.57
C LEU A 157 2.28 1.62 -12.20
N TYR A 158 1.62 2.65 -11.68
CA TYR A 158 1.86 3.20 -10.35
C TYR A 158 1.01 2.48 -9.31
N ALA A 159 1.63 1.65 -8.47
CA ALA A 159 0.99 0.80 -7.47
C ALA A 159 1.63 0.94 -6.07
N LEU A 160 2.18 2.13 -5.75
CA LEU A 160 2.90 2.36 -4.48
C LEU A 160 1.98 2.38 -3.24
N GLY A 161 0.66 2.40 -3.44
CA GLY A 161 -0.31 2.31 -2.36
C GLY A 161 -0.30 3.51 -1.40
N SER A 162 -0.47 3.23 -0.12
CA SER A 162 -0.49 4.20 0.98
C SER A 162 0.42 3.76 2.12
N THR A 163 0.71 4.68 3.04
CA THR A 163 1.44 4.37 4.27
C THR A 163 0.53 3.64 5.24
N LEU A 164 1.08 2.64 5.94
CA LEU A 164 0.37 1.95 7.02
C LEU A 164 0.31 2.82 8.28
N PRO A 165 -0.77 2.75 9.05
CA PRO A 165 -0.86 3.41 10.34
C PRO A 165 -0.05 2.66 11.42
N ASP A 166 0.25 3.33 12.53
CA ASP A 166 0.73 2.65 13.73
C ASP A 166 -0.40 1.78 14.33
N PRO A 167 -0.03 0.65 14.95
CA PRO A 167 1.32 0.08 15.14
C PRO A 167 1.71 -0.95 14.08
N VAL A 168 1.16 -0.90 12.86
CA VAL A 168 1.50 -1.82 11.76
C VAL A 168 2.44 -1.21 10.72
N ASN A 169 2.95 0.00 10.95
CA ASN A 169 3.86 0.69 10.06
C ASN A 169 5.29 0.15 10.20
N VAL A 170 5.58 -0.94 9.52
CA VAL A 170 6.89 -1.63 9.55
C VAL A 170 8.07 -0.79 9.05
N TRP A 171 7.82 0.41 8.53
CA TRP A 171 8.86 1.33 8.07
C TRP A 171 9.24 2.38 9.11
N GLN A 172 8.59 2.37 10.29
CA GLN A 172 8.96 3.26 11.38
C GLN A 172 10.34 2.95 11.98
N PRO A 173 10.94 3.94 12.68
CA PRO A 173 12.16 3.74 13.47
C PRO A 173 12.05 2.53 14.39
N ILE A 174 13.09 1.68 14.38
CA ILE A 174 13.22 0.56 15.32
C ILE A 174 14.12 0.96 16.48
N ASP A 175 15.05 1.90 16.25
CA ASP A 175 16.02 2.38 17.23
C ASP A 175 15.75 3.81 17.62
N GLU A 176 15.82 4.14 18.92
CA GLU A 176 15.69 5.49 19.43
C GLU A 176 16.82 6.40 18.88
N GLY A 177 16.44 7.49 18.24
CA GLY A 177 17.39 8.48 17.68
C GLY A 177 17.71 8.39 16.21
N ALA A 178 17.14 7.44 15.47
CA ALA A 178 17.34 7.35 14.01
C ALA A 178 16.48 8.38 13.27
N ILE A 179 17.03 9.55 12.97
CA ILE A 179 16.43 10.55 12.10
C ILE A 179 16.64 10.11 10.64
N GLY A 180 15.57 10.00 9.85
CA GLY A 180 15.69 9.78 8.40
C GLY A 180 15.35 8.40 7.87
N GLU A 181 14.55 7.63 8.56
CA GLU A 181 14.25 6.22 8.26
C GLU A 181 13.42 5.93 6.99
N GLN A 182 12.85 6.94 6.34
CA GLN A 182 12.17 6.75 5.06
C GLN A 182 13.11 6.20 3.96
N ARG A 183 14.42 6.27 4.15
CA ARG A 183 15.45 5.76 3.23
C ARG A 183 15.92 4.33 3.55
N LYS A 184 15.40 3.68 4.58
CA LYS A 184 15.81 2.30 4.91
C LYS A 184 15.05 1.28 4.07
N PRO A 185 15.72 0.27 3.50
CA PRO A 185 15.08 -0.79 2.74
C PRO A 185 14.18 -1.64 3.66
N GLY A 186 13.01 -2.02 3.15
CA GLY A 186 12.16 -3.01 3.79
C GLY A 186 12.76 -4.40 3.65
N THR A 187 13.50 -4.86 4.66
CA THR A 187 13.99 -6.24 4.73
C THR A 187 13.09 -7.07 5.63
N LYS A 188 12.94 -8.36 5.34
CA LYS A 188 12.18 -9.29 6.18
C LYS A 188 12.66 -9.26 7.62
N LYS A 189 13.99 -9.29 7.83
CA LYS A 189 14.60 -9.25 9.16
C LYS A 189 14.18 -8.01 9.96
N ARG A 190 14.18 -6.84 9.29
CA ARG A 190 13.71 -5.59 9.91
C ARG A 190 12.23 -5.65 10.27
N GLY A 191 11.41 -6.18 9.35
CA GLY A 191 9.98 -6.36 9.59
C GLY A 191 9.70 -7.29 10.77
N LEU A 192 10.43 -8.41 10.89
CA LEU A 192 10.32 -9.33 12.03
C LEU A 192 10.69 -8.65 13.34
N ARG A 193 11.81 -7.92 13.37
CA ARG A 193 12.22 -7.18 14.58
C ARG A 193 11.20 -6.12 14.98
N PHE A 194 10.61 -5.44 14.00
CA PHE A 194 9.51 -4.49 14.27
C PHE A 194 8.32 -5.20 14.95
N MET A 195 7.88 -6.36 14.44
CA MET A 195 6.76 -7.11 15.05
C MET A 195 7.07 -7.53 16.49
N GLU A 196 8.28 -8.03 16.76
CA GLU A 196 8.75 -8.37 18.10
C GLU A 196 8.68 -7.17 19.06
N LEU A 197 9.19 -6.01 18.61
CA LEU A 197 9.18 -4.79 19.43
C LEU A 197 7.76 -4.30 19.71
N GLN A 198 6.83 -4.41 18.76
CA GLN A 198 5.43 -4.06 19.02
C GLN A 198 4.80 -5.02 20.04
N GLU A 199 5.04 -6.33 19.90
CA GLU A 199 4.56 -7.31 20.89
C GLU A 199 5.12 -7.02 22.28
N GLU A 200 6.41 -6.69 22.41
CA GLU A 200 7.04 -6.30 23.69
C GLU A 200 6.36 -5.07 24.29
N LYS A 201 6.08 -4.02 23.49
CA LYS A 201 5.35 -2.82 23.92
C LYS A 201 3.96 -3.17 24.45
N PHE A 202 3.21 -4.00 23.72
CA PHE A 202 1.88 -4.42 24.16
C PHE A 202 1.92 -5.28 25.42
N LYS A 203 2.94 -6.13 25.60
CA LYS A 203 3.14 -6.91 26.82
C LYS A 203 3.36 -6.03 28.05
N GLN A 204 4.11 -4.92 27.88
CA GLN A 204 4.45 -4.02 28.99
C GLN A 204 3.31 -3.06 29.38
N ALA A 205 2.41 -2.73 28.45
CA ALA A 205 1.32 -1.81 28.69
C ALA A 205 0.17 -2.48 29.47
N ASP A 206 -0.29 -1.89 30.57
CA ASP A 206 -1.45 -2.36 31.34
C ASP A 206 -2.77 -1.77 30.83
N ARG A 207 -2.71 -0.53 30.32
CA ARG A 207 -3.86 0.23 29.82
C ARG A 207 -3.61 0.63 28.39
N ILE A 208 -4.48 0.20 27.48
CA ILE A 208 -4.33 0.43 26.05
C ILE A 208 -5.58 1.14 25.54
N LEU A 209 -5.40 2.34 25.00
CA LEU A 209 -6.44 3.08 24.30
C LEU A 209 -6.24 2.93 22.80
N ILE A 210 -7.23 2.40 22.12
CA ILE A 210 -7.27 2.24 20.67
C ILE A 210 -8.21 3.29 20.09
N VAL A 211 -7.71 4.16 19.23
CA VAL A 211 -8.49 5.23 18.61
C VAL A 211 -8.82 4.88 17.17
N GLY A 212 -10.10 4.60 16.90
CA GLY A 212 -10.60 4.25 15.59
C GLY A 212 -11.33 2.91 15.57
N GLY A 213 -12.63 2.92 15.32
CA GLY A 213 -13.50 1.73 15.18
C GLY A 213 -13.58 1.24 13.74
N GLY A 214 -12.47 1.27 12.99
CA GLY A 214 -12.27 0.54 11.74
C GLY A 214 -11.80 -0.89 11.99
N ALA A 215 -11.57 -1.68 10.93
CA ALA A 215 -11.13 -3.08 11.04
C ALA A 215 -9.91 -3.22 11.95
N LEU A 216 -8.85 -2.46 11.68
CA LEU A 216 -7.61 -2.48 12.43
C LEU A 216 -7.80 -2.26 13.93
N GLY A 217 -8.58 -1.24 14.33
CA GLY A 217 -8.83 -0.96 15.74
C GLY A 217 -9.65 -2.05 16.45
N ILE A 218 -10.60 -2.64 15.74
CA ILE A 218 -11.42 -3.75 16.25
C ILE A 218 -10.56 -5.01 16.46
N GLU A 219 -9.70 -5.33 15.47
CA GLU A 219 -8.78 -6.47 15.55
C GLU A 219 -7.79 -6.30 16.71
N PHE A 220 -7.18 -5.12 16.87
CA PHE A 220 -6.31 -4.86 18.01
C PHE A 220 -7.05 -4.97 19.35
N ALA A 221 -8.24 -4.39 19.48
CA ALA A 221 -9.00 -4.45 20.72
C ALA A 221 -9.33 -5.88 21.11
N SER A 222 -9.76 -6.69 20.16
CA SER A 222 -10.15 -8.07 20.41
C SER A 222 -8.96 -9.00 20.61
N ASP A 223 -7.91 -8.89 19.78
CA ASP A 223 -6.73 -9.75 19.88
C ASP A 223 -5.94 -9.49 21.17
N LEU A 224 -5.75 -8.21 21.53
CA LEU A 224 -5.09 -7.85 22.80
C LEU A 224 -5.86 -8.33 24.01
N LYS A 225 -7.19 -8.20 24.00
CA LYS A 225 -7.99 -8.64 25.13
C LYS A 225 -8.08 -10.16 25.27
N ASP A 226 -8.05 -10.88 24.14
CA ASP A 226 -8.02 -12.35 24.12
C ASP A 226 -6.67 -12.90 24.61
N LEU A 227 -5.56 -12.26 24.20
CA LEU A 227 -4.20 -12.65 24.63
C LEU A 227 -3.86 -12.22 26.05
N TYR A 228 -4.38 -11.08 26.50
CA TYR A 228 -4.08 -10.46 27.81
C TYR A 228 -5.39 -10.05 28.53
N PRO A 229 -6.14 -11.01 29.06
CA PRO A 229 -7.45 -10.75 29.66
C PRO A 229 -7.42 -9.77 30.84
N GLU A 230 -6.27 -9.65 31.52
CA GLU A 230 -6.06 -8.78 32.69
C GLU A 230 -5.92 -7.30 32.29
N LYS A 231 -5.55 -7.00 31.02
CA LYS A 231 -5.31 -5.62 30.59
C LYS A 231 -6.60 -4.83 30.40
N LYS A 232 -6.53 -3.54 30.71
CA LYS A 232 -7.63 -2.63 30.42
C LYS A 232 -7.53 -2.13 28.97
N ILE A 233 -8.47 -2.58 28.10
CA ILE A 233 -8.54 -2.18 26.70
C ILE A 233 -9.75 -1.26 26.50
N THR A 234 -9.53 -0.07 25.91
CA THR A 234 -10.59 0.87 25.55
C THR A 234 -10.54 1.13 24.05
N LEU A 235 -11.66 0.93 23.33
CA LEU A 235 -11.83 1.30 21.92
C LEU A 235 -12.64 2.60 21.84
N LEU A 236 -12.01 3.68 21.40
CA LEU A 236 -12.63 5.00 21.21
C LEU A 236 -12.90 5.27 19.75
N HIS A 237 -14.13 5.64 19.38
CA HIS A 237 -14.50 5.92 18.00
C HIS A 237 -15.37 7.18 17.87
N SER A 238 -15.02 8.04 16.91
CA SER A 238 -15.70 9.34 16.69
C SER A 238 -17.13 9.23 16.14
N ARG A 239 -17.51 8.09 15.58
CA ARG A 239 -18.86 7.85 15.07
C ARG A 239 -19.68 7.03 16.06
N THR A 240 -21.00 7.10 15.96
CA THR A 240 -21.93 6.33 16.78
C THR A 240 -21.99 4.84 16.41
N ARG A 241 -21.32 4.45 15.31
CA ARG A 241 -21.34 3.09 14.79
C ARG A 241 -19.97 2.73 14.19
N VAL A 242 -19.43 1.55 14.56
CA VAL A 242 -18.27 0.98 13.90
C VAL A 242 -18.64 0.45 12.51
N MET A 243 -17.67 0.37 11.59
CA MET A 243 -17.83 -0.16 10.23
C MET A 243 -19.05 0.39 9.47
N PRO A 244 -19.23 1.72 9.34
CA PRO A 244 -20.48 2.32 8.85
C PRO A 244 -20.81 2.04 7.37
N LEU A 245 -19.84 1.59 6.57
CA LEU A 245 -20.04 1.20 5.16
C LEU A 245 -20.66 -0.19 4.98
N TYR A 246 -20.78 -0.96 6.06
CA TYR A 246 -21.28 -2.33 6.06
C TYR A 246 -22.66 -2.41 6.72
N PRO A 247 -23.41 -3.53 6.58
CA PRO A 247 -24.69 -3.71 7.25
C PRO A 247 -24.64 -3.47 8.76
N LEU A 248 -25.77 -3.00 9.35
CA LEU A 248 -25.87 -2.74 10.79
C LEU A 248 -25.59 -3.99 11.65
N GLU A 249 -25.92 -5.15 11.13
CA GLU A 249 -25.68 -6.45 11.74
C GLU A 249 -24.19 -6.65 12.07
N LEU A 250 -23.27 -6.25 11.17
CA LEU A 250 -21.83 -6.31 11.43
C LEU A 250 -21.44 -5.50 12.67
N HIS A 251 -21.97 -4.28 12.79
CA HIS A 251 -21.74 -3.45 13.96
C HIS A 251 -22.23 -4.13 15.25
N THR A 252 -23.43 -4.70 15.22
CA THR A 252 -24.03 -5.37 16.38
C THR A 252 -23.17 -6.54 16.86
N ILE A 253 -22.78 -7.42 15.94
CA ILE A 253 -21.93 -8.60 16.24
C ILE A 253 -20.59 -8.14 16.84
N ILE A 254 -19.95 -7.14 16.26
CA ILE A 254 -18.66 -6.62 16.77
C ILE A 254 -18.81 -6.07 18.19
N ILE A 255 -19.81 -5.23 18.43
CA ILE A 255 -20.01 -4.62 19.76
C ILE A 255 -20.33 -5.67 20.82
N GLU A 256 -21.14 -6.66 20.49
CA GLU A 256 -21.47 -7.76 21.42
C GLU A 256 -20.22 -8.61 21.73
N ALA A 257 -19.40 -8.92 20.73
CA ALA A 257 -18.15 -9.65 20.92
C ALA A 257 -17.17 -8.88 21.81
N LEU A 258 -16.93 -7.60 21.54
CA LEU A 258 -16.02 -6.76 22.32
C LEU A 258 -16.50 -6.62 23.79
N LYS A 259 -17.81 -6.43 24.00
CA LYS A 259 -18.39 -6.38 25.35
C LYS A 259 -18.24 -7.71 26.10
N LYS A 260 -18.47 -8.84 25.42
CA LYS A 260 -18.28 -10.17 26.00
C LYS A 260 -16.84 -10.42 26.45
N MET A 261 -15.88 -9.80 25.75
CA MET A 261 -14.46 -9.85 26.07
C MET A 261 -14.05 -8.81 27.13
N ASP A 262 -14.99 -8.02 27.68
CA ASP A 262 -14.72 -6.92 28.62
C ASP A 262 -13.81 -5.81 28.02
N VAL A 263 -14.04 -5.46 26.76
CA VAL A 263 -13.45 -4.27 26.13
C VAL A 263 -14.37 -3.07 26.35
N GLU A 264 -13.84 -1.99 26.88
CA GLU A 264 -14.59 -0.72 27.01
C GLU A 264 -14.74 -0.10 25.63
N VAL A 265 -15.98 0.07 25.14
CA VAL A 265 -16.26 0.67 23.82
C VAL A 265 -16.92 2.04 23.99
N VAL A 266 -16.26 3.08 23.51
CA VAL A 266 -16.70 4.48 23.54
C VAL A 266 -16.99 4.95 22.12
N LEU A 267 -18.27 5.19 21.81
CA LEU A 267 -18.72 5.64 20.50
C LEU A 267 -19.19 7.10 20.52
N GLY A 268 -19.07 7.78 19.39
CA GLY A 268 -19.56 9.16 19.21
C GLY A 268 -18.70 10.19 19.96
N GLU A 269 -17.42 9.91 20.17
CA GLU A 269 -16.46 10.85 20.74
C GLU A 269 -15.21 10.94 19.87
N ARG A 270 -14.75 12.17 19.68
CA ARG A 270 -13.58 12.49 18.85
C ARG A 270 -12.44 12.98 19.73
N VAL A 271 -11.24 12.48 19.46
CA VAL A 271 -10.01 13.02 20.06
C VAL A 271 -9.79 14.45 19.57
N MET A 272 -9.54 15.37 20.51
CA MET A 272 -9.27 16.77 20.26
C MET A 272 -7.82 17.14 20.46
N THR A 273 -7.18 16.55 21.46
CA THR A 273 -5.77 16.81 21.76
C THR A 273 -4.99 15.52 21.74
N TRP A 274 -3.89 15.54 20.99
CA TRP A 274 -2.95 14.45 20.89
C TRP A 274 -1.66 14.87 21.61
N PRO A 275 -0.95 13.98 22.31
CA PRO A 275 0.36 14.32 22.86
C PRO A 275 1.33 14.67 21.73
N ASP A 276 2.09 15.75 21.90
CA ASP A 276 2.92 16.37 20.87
C ASP A 276 4.19 15.59 20.51
N GLU A 277 4.63 14.65 21.35
CA GLU A 277 5.85 13.86 21.16
C GLU A 277 5.60 12.36 21.32
N PRO A 278 6.27 11.48 20.54
CA PRO A 278 6.30 10.06 20.84
C PRO A 278 7.16 9.84 22.08
N GLU A 279 6.54 9.62 23.21
CA GLU A 279 7.26 9.29 24.44
C GLU A 279 7.69 7.83 24.41
N THR A 280 8.92 7.57 24.86
CA THR A 280 9.44 6.25 25.16
C THR A 280 8.70 5.65 26.37
N LEU A 281 8.62 4.30 26.43
CA LEU A 281 7.92 3.57 27.51
C LEU A 281 8.58 3.70 28.90
N ASP A 282 9.03 4.88 29.29
CA ASP A 282 9.67 5.17 30.59
C ASP A 282 8.68 5.53 31.72
N GLY A 283 7.39 5.20 31.52
CA GLY A 283 6.38 5.25 32.57
C GLY A 283 5.61 6.56 32.67
N LYS A 284 5.67 7.45 31.70
CA LYS A 284 4.83 8.66 31.70
C LYS A 284 3.51 8.40 30.99
N THR A 285 2.44 8.54 31.73
CA THR A 285 1.07 8.47 31.28
C THR A 285 0.76 9.57 30.26
N LYS A 286 0.29 9.21 29.07
CA LYS A 286 -0.16 10.14 28.03
C LYS A 286 -1.66 10.38 28.14
N TYR A 287 -2.09 11.63 27.96
CA TYR A 287 -3.48 12.02 28.09
C TYR A 287 -4.05 12.50 26.76
N VAL A 288 -5.12 11.87 26.33
CA VAL A 288 -5.89 12.24 25.14
C VAL A 288 -7.24 12.76 25.59
N THR A 289 -7.59 13.98 25.18
CA THR A 289 -8.87 14.61 25.53
C THR A 289 -9.85 14.53 24.35
N THR A 290 -11.12 14.25 24.64
CA THR A 290 -12.19 14.19 23.63
C THR A 290 -13.02 15.47 23.60
N ASP A 291 -13.81 15.63 22.54
CA ASP A 291 -14.79 16.70 22.34
C ASP A 291 -15.90 16.75 23.41
N LYS A 292 -16.03 15.68 24.22
CA LYS A 292 -16.95 15.63 25.37
C LYS A 292 -16.26 15.87 26.70
N GLY A 293 -14.98 16.27 26.66
CA GLY A 293 -14.20 16.60 27.87
C GLY A 293 -13.72 15.39 28.67
N ARG A 294 -13.79 14.17 28.12
CA ARG A 294 -13.17 13.00 28.71
C ARG A 294 -11.68 12.95 28.38
N THR A 295 -10.88 12.47 29.32
CA THR A 295 -9.43 12.30 29.14
C THR A 295 -9.06 10.81 29.18
N PHE A 296 -8.27 10.37 28.19
CA PHE A 296 -7.78 9.02 28.02
C PHE A 296 -6.27 9.00 27.80
N GLU A 297 -5.64 7.86 28.04
CA GLU A 297 -4.22 7.59 27.76
C GLU A 297 -4.06 6.92 26.39
N ALA A 298 -3.12 7.35 25.49
CA ALA A 298 -3.05 6.89 24.08
C ALA A 298 -1.71 6.98 23.34
N ASP A 299 -1.59 6.23 22.22
CA ASP A 299 -0.55 6.26 21.20
C ASP A 299 -1.12 6.58 19.78
N ILE A 300 -0.34 7.21 18.82
CA ILE A 300 -0.88 8.01 17.69
C ILE A 300 -0.29 7.79 16.29
N VAL A 301 -1.02 8.22 15.21
CA VAL A 301 -0.72 8.04 13.77
C VAL A 301 -0.97 9.28 12.88
N LYS A 302 -0.21 9.45 11.76
CA LYS A 302 -0.39 10.52 10.72
C LYS A 302 -0.24 10.04 9.25
N PRO A 303 -0.85 10.70 8.21
CA PRO A 303 -0.87 10.28 6.80
C PRO A 303 0.21 10.86 5.87
N HIS A 304 0.38 10.33 4.62
CA HIS A 304 1.47 10.62 3.68
C HIS A 304 1.04 11.04 2.25
N VAL A 305 1.97 11.70 1.48
CA VAL A 305 1.79 12.34 0.15
C VAL A 305 2.33 11.49 -1.01
N SER A 306 1.74 11.61 -2.23
CA SER A 306 2.07 10.84 -3.43
C SER A 306 3.13 11.52 -4.32
N LEU A 307 4.17 10.78 -4.76
CA LEU A 307 5.17 11.22 -5.76
C LEU A 307 4.55 11.65 -7.10
N MET A 308 3.32 11.22 -7.42
CA MET A 308 2.64 11.61 -8.65
C MET A 308 2.32 13.11 -8.71
N ALA A 309 2.25 13.80 -7.57
CA ALA A 309 2.11 15.25 -7.53
C ALA A 309 3.32 15.99 -8.13
N GLU A 310 4.51 15.36 -8.14
CA GLU A 310 5.72 15.92 -8.73
C GLU A 310 5.69 15.90 -10.28
N VAL A 311 4.94 14.94 -10.86
CA VAL A 311 4.77 14.85 -12.32
C VAL A 311 3.85 15.99 -12.80
N ASN A 312 2.67 16.09 -12.24
CA ASN A 312 1.71 17.17 -12.50
C ASN A 312 0.69 17.23 -11.35
N PRO A 313 0.58 18.35 -10.61
CA PRO A 313 -0.38 18.52 -9.52
C PRO A 313 -1.84 18.29 -9.94
N ALA A 314 -2.21 18.55 -11.22
CA ALA A 314 -3.56 18.30 -11.72
C ALA A 314 -3.96 16.82 -11.73
N LEU A 315 -2.99 15.90 -11.63
CA LEU A 315 -3.25 14.47 -11.52
C LEU A 315 -3.74 14.07 -10.13
N ILE A 316 -3.65 14.94 -9.15
CA ILE A 316 -4.08 14.67 -7.78
C ILE A 316 -5.45 15.30 -7.52
N SER A 317 -6.35 14.52 -6.96
CA SER A 317 -7.65 15.00 -6.52
C SER A 317 -7.51 15.91 -5.30
N PRO A 318 -8.03 17.14 -5.33
CA PRO A 318 -7.95 18.07 -4.19
C PRO A 318 -8.82 17.62 -3.01
N THR A 319 -9.78 16.74 -3.24
CA THR A 319 -10.70 16.25 -2.21
C THR A 319 -10.23 14.99 -1.51
N THR A 320 -9.51 14.12 -2.23
CA THR A 320 -9.08 12.81 -1.70
C THR A 320 -7.56 12.69 -1.56
N SER A 321 -6.80 13.62 -2.12
CA SER A 321 -5.34 13.58 -2.22
C SER A 321 -4.80 12.33 -2.94
N ARG A 322 -5.64 11.72 -3.80
CA ARG A 322 -5.32 10.53 -4.58
C ARG A 322 -5.13 10.87 -6.05
N ILE A 323 -4.47 9.97 -6.77
CA ILE A 323 -4.26 10.07 -8.21
C ILE A 323 -5.59 9.87 -8.92
N ARG A 324 -5.98 10.83 -9.76
CA ARG A 324 -7.18 10.72 -10.60
C ARG A 324 -6.98 9.68 -11.67
N VAL A 325 -7.95 8.78 -11.81
CA VAL A 325 -7.93 7.72 -12.82
C VAL A 325 -9.26 7.61 -13.54
N LEU A 326 -9.20 7.24 -14.82
CA LEU A 326 -10.35 6.78 -15.59
C LEU A 326 -10.79 5.38 -15.10
N PRO A 327 -12.00 4.92 -15.44
CA PRO A 327 -12.40 3.52 -15.17
C PRO A 327 -11.41 2.48 -15.73
N THR A 328 -10.69 2.80 -16.80
CA THR A 328 -9.61 1.99 -17.38
C THR A 328 -8.34 1.93 -16.53
N GLN A 329 -8.29 2.62 -15.38
CA GLN A 329 -7.14 2.84 -14.51
C GLN A 329 -6.03 3.72 -15.11
N GLN A 330 -6.24 4.32 -16.28
CA GLN A 330 -5.32 5.32 -16.83
C GLN A 330 -5.37 6.61 -16.02
N VAL A 331 -4.21 7.20 -15.77
CA VAL A 331 -4.10 8.49 -15.09
C VAL A 331 -4.68 9.60 -15.96
N HIS A 332 -5.48 10.47 -15.36
CA HIS A 332 -6.18 11.53 -16.08
C HIS A 332 -6.09 12.85 -15.32
N PRO A 333 -5.60 13.94 -15.95
CA PRO A 333 -5.68 15.28 -15.36
C PRO A 333 -7.17 15.67 -15.29
N GLY A 334 -7.62 16.00 -14.08
CA GLY A 334 -8.98 16.53 -13.92
C GLY A 334 -9.10 17.94 -14.54
N PRO A 335 -10.32 18.50 -14.59
CA PRO A 335 -10.48 19.90 -14.94
C PRO A 335 -9.60 20.75 -14.02
N ILE A 336 -8.77 21.59 -14.61
CA ILE A 336 -7.93 22.55 -13.87
C ILE A 336 -8.90 23.41 -13.05
N PRO A 337 -8.82 23.47 -11.71
CA PRO A 337 -9.60 24.42 -10.94
C PRO A 337 -9.28 25.82 -11.46
N PRO A 338 -10.26 26.74 -11.59
CA PRO A 338 -9.98 28.12 -11.92
C PRO A 338 -8.89 28.60 -10.93
N ALA A 339 -7.85 29.22 -11.46
CA ALA A 339 -6.66 29.62 -10.73
C ALA A 339 -7.02 30.52 -9.52
N THR A 340 -7.20 29.92 -8.38
CA THR A 340 -6.99 30.56 -7.08
C THR A 340 -5.51 30.41 -6.76
N VAL A 341 -4.87 31.53 -6.57
CA VAL A 341 -3.41 31.70 -6.46
C VAL A 341 -2.87 31.15 -5.12
N GLU A 342 -3.18 29.91 -4.80
CA GLU A 342 -2.46 29.16 -3.76
C GLU A 342 -1.83 27.94 -4.42
N THR A 343 -0.51 27.87 -4.40
CA THR A 343 0.22 26.73 -4.95
C THR A 343 -0.08 25.48 -4.12
N ALA A 344 -0.03 24.29 -4.75
CA ALA A 344 -0.18 23.02 -4.03
C ALA A 344 0.80 22.89 -2.85
N ALA A 345 1.93 23.59 -2.90
CA ALA A 345 2.89 23.71 -1.81
C ALA A 345 2.33 24.46 -0.59
N ASP A 346 1.52 25.51 -0.81
CA ASP A 346 0.91 26.29 0.27
C ASP A 346 -0.24 25.53 0.94
N GLN A 347 -0.98 24.72 0.20
CA GLN A 347 -2.00 23.81 0.75
C GLN A 347 -1.38 22.67 1.56
N LEU A 348 -0.24 22.16 1.14
CA LEU A 348 0.54 21.17 1.88
C LEU A 348 1.14 21.72 3.17
N ALA A 349 1.58 22.98 3.17
CA ALA A 349 2.04 23.68 4.35
C ALA A 349 0.92 23.93 5.38
N GLN A 350 -0.32 24.18 4.92
CA GLN A 350 -1.49 24.37 5.79
C GLN A 350 -2.00 23.06 6.42
N LEU A 351 -1.77 21.91 5.79
CA LEU A 351 -2.12 20.60 6.34
C LEU A 351 -1.13 20.10 7.42
N SER A 352 0.05 20.72 7.49
CA SER A 352 1.11 20.36 8.46
C SER A 352 1.19 21.28 9.69
N LEU A 353 0.41 22.37 9.72
CA LEU A 353 0.36 23.30 10.86
C LEU A 353 -1.02 23.21 11.52
N GLY A 354 -1.05 22.93 12.82
CA GLY A 354 -2.25 23.05 13.66
C GLY A 354 -2.77 24.48 13.66
N PRO A 355 -4.01 24.75 14.15
CA PRO A 355 -4.68 26.02 13.98
C PRO A 355 -3.92 27.18 14.62
N ALA A 356 -3.53 28.15 13.81
CA ALA A 356 -2.94 29.42 14.26
C ALA A 356 -4.00 30.31 14.93
N PRO A 357 -3.65 31.12 15.92
CA PRO A 357 -4.61 32.00 16.61
C PRO A 357 -5.12 33.11 15.70
N PHE A 358 -6.41 33.37 15.81
CA PHE A 358 -7.20 34.34 15.06
C PHE A 358 -6.75 35.77 15.34
N THR A 359 -6.31 36.51 14.29
CA THR A 359 -6.22 37.97 14.32
C THR A 359 -7.14 38.57 13.24
N PRO A 360 -7.95 39.60 13.56
CA PRO A 360 -8.88 40.18 12.59
C PRO A 360 -8.18 41.08 11.55
N PRO A 361 -8.74 41.22 10.32
CA PRO A 361 -8.12 41.94 9.24
C PRO A 361 -8.25 43.45 9.38
N SER A 362 -7.13 44.19 9.13
CA SER A 362 -7.13 45.62 8.89
C SER A 362 -7.41 45.90 7.40
N SER A 363 -8.34 46.78 7.18
CA SER A 363 -8.74 47.33 5.88
C SER A 363 -7.68 48.25 5.32
N ASP A 364 -7.12 47.96 4.12
CA ASP A 364 -6.63 48.97 3.22
C ASP A 364 -6.83 48.61 1.76
N VAL A 365 -7.52 49.46 1.04
CA VAL A 365 -7.92 49.32 -0.35
C VAL A 365 -6.92 50.05 -1.21
N GLY A 366 -6.12 49.33 -1.97
CA GLY A 366 -5.22 49.84 -3.00
C GLY A 366 -5.66 49.39 -4.39
N SER A 367 -6.14 50.35 -5.19
CA SER A 367 -6.53 50.16 -6.60
C SER A 367 -5.29 49.92 -7.47
N PHE A 368 -5.30 48.86 -8.29
CA PHE A 368 -4.33 48.67 -9.39
C PHE A 368 -5.05 48.61 -10.74
N GLU A 369 -4.59 49.43 -11.67
CA GLU A 369 -5.06 49.61 -13.02
C GLU A 369 -4.73 48.38 -13.92
N ALA A 370 -5.67 47.99 -14.75
CA ALA A 370 -5.53 46.93 -15.74
C ALA A 370 -4.71 47.45 -16.97
N SER A 371 -3.53 46.87 -17.22
CA SER A 371 -2.85 46.99 -18.49
C SER A 371 -3.25 45.86 -19.43
N SER A 372 -3.88 46.22 -20.55
CA SER A 372 -4.23 45.30 -21.64
C SER A 372 -2.99 44.89 -22.46
N GLY A 373 -2.44 43.74 -22.18
CA GLY A 373 -1.43 43.08 -23.00
C GLY A 373 -2.09 41.95 -23.79
N THR A 374 -2.24 42.14 -25.12
CA THR A 374 -2.61 41.09 -26.08
C THR A 374 -1.43 40.13 -26.29
N GLY A 375 -1.26 39.16 -25.37
CA GLY A 375 -0.39 38.02 -25.56
C GLY A 375 -1.24 36.84 -26.07
N ARG A 376 -0.95 36.36 -27.30
CA ARG A 376 -1.42 35.05 -27.76
C ARG A 376 -1.05 34.01 -26.70
N SER A 377 -2.02 33.43 -26.06
CA SER A 377 -1.81 32.25 -25.23
C SER A 377 -1.38 31.11 -26.17
N GLU A 378 -0.13 30.70 -26.09
CA GLU A 378 0.29 29.37 -26.55
C GLU A 378 -0.60 28.39 -25.77
N VAL A 379 -1.45 27.65 -26.48
CA VAL A 379 -2.19 26.53 -25.94
C VAL A 379 -1.13 25.55 -25.51
N ALA A 380 -0.88 25.47 -24.19
CA ALA A 380 -0.05 24.44 -23.62
C ALA A 380 -0.57 23.10 -24.14
N GLN A 381 0.25 22.35 -24.89
CA GLN A 381 -0.10 21.01 -25.33
C GLN A 381 -0.43 20.22 -24.07
N GLU A 382 -1.66 19.72 -24.00
CA GLU A 382 -2.12 18.86 -22.93
C GLU A 382 -1.22 17.62 -22.93
N GLU A 383 -0.38 17.44 -21.90
CA GLU A 383 0.50 16.28 -21.80
C GLU A 383 -0.35 15.00 -21.79
N ASP A 384 -0.03 14.08 -22.69
CA ASP A 384 -0.69 12.79 -22.79
C ASP A 384 -0.16 11.82 -21.70
N TYR A 385 -1.01 11.47 -20.76
CA TYR A 385 -0.73 10.50 -19.69
C TYR A 385 -1.38 9.13 -19.94
N SER A 386 -1.91 8.87 -21.12
CA SER A 386 -2.62 7.62 -21.46
C SER A 386 -1.79 6.33 -21.31
N HIS A 387 -0.47 6.47 -21.24
CA HIS A 387 0.50 5.40 -21.03
C HIS A 387 0.84 5.18 -19.54
N ILE A 388 0.26 5.97 -18.63
CA ILE A 388 0.44 5.86 -17.17
C ILE A 388 -0.86 5.36 -16.55
N PHE A 389 -0.75 4.34 -15.71
CA PHE A 389 -1.84 3.74 -14.95
C PHE A 389 -1.57 3.90 -13.46
N ALA A 390 -2.63 4.00 -12.65
CA ALA A 390 -2.50 3.98 -11.18
C ALA A 390 -3.58 3.10 -10.57
N ILE A 391 -3.20 2.32 -9.54
CA ILE A 391 -4.05 1.33 -8.89
C ILE A 391 -3.86 1.30 -7.37
N GLY A 392 -4.81 0.69 -6.69
CA GLY A 392 -4.77 0.50 -5.24
C GLY A 392 -5.09 1.78 -4.46
N ASP A 393 -4.58 1.87 -3.24
CA ASP A 393 -4.95 2.92 -2.28
C ASP A 393 -4.57 4.34 -2.73
N CYS A 394 -3.59 4.47 -3.62
CA CYS A 394 -3.18 5.76 -4.19
C CYS A 394 -4.09 6.25 -5.32
N ALA A 395 -4.92 5.38 -5.92
CA ALA A 395 -5.83 5.74 -7.02
C ALA A 395 -7.19 6.21 -6.50
N GLU A 396 -7.75 7.26 -7.11
CA GLU A 396 -9.09 7.75 -6.81
C GLU A 396 -10.14 6.91 -7.55
N THR A 397 -10.63 5.88 -6.89
CA THR A 397 -11.70 5.02 -7.39
C THR A 397 -12.90 5.01 -6.42
N LYS A 398 -14.03 4.42 -6.84
CA LYS A 398 -15.18 4.18 -5.96
C LYS A 398 -15.02 2.94 -5.07
N ALA A 399 -13.93 2.19 -5.23
CA ALA A 399 -13.65 1.00 -4.44
C ALA A 399 -13.22 1.34 -3.01
N ILE A 400 -13.44 0.41 -2.08
CA ILE A 400 -12.81 0.47 -0.77
C ILE A 400 -11.28 0.30 -0.91
N GLN A 401 -10.52 0.94 -0.02
CA GLN A 401 -9.06 0.75 0.04
C GLN A 401 -8.76 -0.60 0.69
N ALA A 402 -8.38 -1.58 -0.13
CA ALA A 402 -8.07 -2.93 0.31
C ALA A 402 -7.20 -3.66 -0.71
N GLY A 403 -6.39 -4.62 -0.26
CA GLY A 403 -5.50 -5.39 -1.12
C GLY A 403 -6.23 -6.18 -2.21
N HIS A 404 -7.43 -6.74 -1.90
CA HIS A 404 -8.22 -7.46 -2.90
C HIS A 404 -8.79 -6.54 -3.99
N THR A 405 -9.16 -5.31 -3.69
CA THR A 405 -9.57 -4.33 -4.71
C THR A 405 -8.39 -3.91 -5.57
N ALA A 406 -7.22 -3.69 -4.95
CA ALA A 406 -5.98 -3.41 -5.67
C ALA A 406 -5.58 -4.57 -6.61
N TYR A 407 -5.81 -5.82 -6.21
CA TYR A 407 -5.57 -7.01 -7.04
C TYR A 407 -6.36 -6.93 -8.35
N TRP A 408 -7.69 -6.71 -8.27
CA TRP A 408 -8.54 -6.61 -9.45
C TRP A 408 -8.27 -5.37 -10.31
N MET A 409 -7.93 -4.23 -9.70
CA MET A 409 -7.46 -3.05 -10.43
C MET A 409 -6.17 -3.36 -11.21
N GLY A 410 -5.23 -4.12 -10.60
CA GLY A 410 -3.98 -4.55 -11.22
C GLY A 410 -4.21 -5.42 -12.44
N GLU A 411 -5.19 -6.31 -12.38
CA GLU A 411 -5.58 -7.18 -13.48
C GLU A 411 -6.12 -6.39 -14.67
N VAL A 412 -7.06 -5.45 -14.42
CA VAL A 412 -7.60 -4.57 -15.47
C VAL A 412 -6.50 -3.70 -16.08
N ALA A 413 -5.64 -3.09 -15.25
CA ALA A 413 -4.55 -2.25 -15.75
C ALA A 413 -3.54 -3.03 -16.60
N ALA A 414 -3.16 -4.25 -16.17
CA ALA A 414 -2.25 -5.12 -16.93
C ALA A 414 -2.85 -5.50 -18.29
N ARG A 415 -4.12 -5.94 -18.31
CA ARG A 415 -4.81 -6.24 -19.59
C ARG A 415 -4.89 -5.02 -20.51
N ASN A 416 -5.16 -3.84 -19.97
CA ASN A 416 -5.22 -2.62 -20.75
C ASN A 416 -3.85 -2.20 -21.32
N ILE A 417 -2.78 -2.34 -20.54
CA ILE A 417 -1.41 -2.13 -21.04
C ILE A 417 -1.12 -3.10 -22.21
N LEU A 418 -1.45 -4.38 -22.07
CA LEU A 418 -1.26 -5.38 -23.12
C LEU A 418 -2.08 -5.08 -24.39
N ARG A 419 -3.33 -4.59 -24.25
CA ARG A 419 -4.16 -4.14 -25.38
C ARG A 419 -3.55 -2.94 -26.10
N LEU A 420 -3.04 -1.96 -25.35
CA LEU A 420 -2.37 -0.80 -25.95
C LEU A 420 -1.09 -1.21 -26.67
N ILE A 421 -0.32 -2.14 -26.13
CA ILE A 421 0.85 -2.72 -26.80
C ILE A 421 0.43 -3.45 -28.10
N ALA A 422 -0.59 -4.31 -28.03
CA ALA A 422 -1.11 -5.03 -29.19
C ALA A 422 -1.62 -4.06 -30.27
N LYS A 423 -2.31 -2.99 -29.90
CA LYS A 423 -2.74 -1.93 -30.82
C LYS A 423 -1.56 -1.25 -31.51
N GLN A 424 -0.50 -0.99 -30.76
CA GLN A 424 0.71 -0.32 -31.24
C GLN A 424 1.53 -1.20 -32.20
N GLU A 425 1.56 -2.51 -31.95
CA GLU A 425 2.35 -3.48 -32.72
C GLU A 425 1.53 -4.23 -33.81
N GLY A 426 0.23 -4.00 -33.91
CA GLY A 426 -0.63 -4.66 -34.88
C GLY A 426 -0.98 -6.11 -34.53
N GLY A 427 -0.90 -6.48 -33.21
CA GLY A 427 -1.19 -7.82 -32.72
C GLY A 427 -2.67 -8.22 -32.80
N GLU A 428 -2.99 -9.46 -32.45
CA GLU A 428 -4.35 -10.03 -32.54
C GLU A 428 -5.40 -9.25 -31.73
N LYS A 429 -5.01 -8.72 -30.57
CA LYS A 429 -5.89 -7.95 -29.67
C LYS A 429 -5.95 -6.44 -29.95
N LYS A 430 -5.45 -5.99 -31.11
CA LYS A 430 -5.31 -4.55 -31.45
C LYS A 430 -6.62 -3.77 -31.47
N ASP A 431 -7.73 -4.45 -31.77
CA ASP A 431 -9.06 -3.84 -31.90
C ASP A 431 -9.92 -4.01 -30.65
N GLU A 432 -9.41 -4.70 -29.61
CA GLU A 432 -10.13 -4.83 -28.34
C GLU A 432 -10.21 -3.49 -27.62
N PRO A 433 -11.40 -3.08 -27.14
CA PRO A 433 -11.55 -1.87 -26.33
C PRO A 433 -10.84 -2.03 -24.97
N LEU A 434 -10.45 -0.91 -24.36
CA LEU A 434 -9.93 -0.96 -23.00
C LEU A 434 -11.05 -1.38 -22.03
N GLU A 435 -10.66 -2.17 -21.05
CA GLU A 435 -11.54 -2.70 -20.01
C GLU A 435 -11.72 -1.66 -18.90
N ASN A 436 -12.94 -1.54 -18.38
CA ASN A 436 -13.24 -0.73 -17.22
C ASN A 436 -13.16 -1.57 -15.95
N TYR A 437 -12.57 -1.01 -14.91
CA TYR A 437 -12.66 -1.56 -13.56
C TYR A 437 -14.00 -1.18 -12.94
N GLU A 438 -14.78 -2.17 -12.54
CA GLU A 438 -16.02 -1.99 -11.81
C GLU A 438 -15.85 -2.54 -10.38
N PRO A 439 -15.95 -1.68 -9.36
CA PRO A 439 -15.85 -2.12 -7.99
C PRO A 439 -16.96 -3.10 -7.63
N GLY A 440 -16.59 -4.25 -7.08
CA GLY A 440 -17.54 -5.16 -6.46
C GLY A 440 -18.11 -4.58 -5.14
N PRO A 441 -19.13 -5.25 -4.57
CA PRO A 441 -19.66 -4.87 -3.26
C PRO A 441 -18.56 -4.93 -2.19
N PRO A 442 -18.60 -4.05 -1.17
CA PRO A 442 -17.65 -4.09 -0.09
C PRO A 442 -17.66 -5.44 0.63
N ALA A 443 -16.50 -6.06 0.74
CA ALA A 443 -16.32 -7.30 1.48
C ALA A 443 -15.21 -7.15 2.51
N ILE A 444 -15.37 -7.73 3.71
CA ILE A 444 -14.39 -7.69 4.77
C ILE A 444 -14.50 -8.92 5.67
N LYS A 445 -13.35 -9.41 6.14
CA LYS A 445 -13.22 -10.32 7.27
C LYS A 445 -12.50 -9.59 8.40
N ILE A 446 -13.03 -9.60 9.61
CA ILE A 446 -12.46 -8.96 10.80
C ILE A 446 -12.32 -10.01 11.87
N THR A 447 -11.14 -10.13 12.47
CA THR A 447 -10.96 -11.02 13.63
C THR A 447 -11.60 -10.42 14.90
N LEU A 448 -12.13 -11.29 15.73
CA LEU A 448 -12.74 -10.98 17.02
C LEU A 448 -12.08 -11.85 18.10
N GLY A 449 -10.81 -11.54 18.37
CA GLY A 449 -9.88 -12.39 19.12
C GLY A 449 -9.21 -13.44 18.23
N ILE A 450 -8.44 -14.33 18.85
CA ILE A 450 -7.54 -15.26 18.15
C ILE A 450 -8.31 -16.28 17.30
N ASN A 451 -9.47 -16.73 17.80
CA ASN A 451 -10.18 -17.87 17.23
C ASN A 451 -11.43 -17.51 16.45
N ASN A 452 -11.95 -16.29 16.59
CA ASN A 452 -13.22 -15.89 16.00
C ASN A 452 -13.02 -14.82 14.94
N ALA A 453 -13.94 -14.78 13.99
CA ALA A 453 -14.00 -13.73 12.98
C ALA A 453 -15.46 -13.46 12.59
N VAL A 454 -15.69 -12.28 12.02
CA VAL A 454 -16.93 -11.92 11.33
C VAL A 454 -16.60 -11.56 9.90
N VAL A 455 -17.41 -12.03 8.98
CA VAL A 455 -17.31 -11.77 7.53
C VAL A 455 -18.55 -11.04 7.08
N ALA A 456 -18.37 -9.93 6.37
CA ALA A 456 -19.44 -9.25 5.67
C ALA A 456 -19.08 -9.15 4.18
N ASN A 457 -19.99 -9.59 3.32
CA ASN A 457 -19.85 -9.56 1.87
C ASN A 457 -21.23 -9.37 1.19
N GLY A 458 -21.31 -9.58 -0.12
CA GLY A 458 -22.57 -9.47 -0.88
C GLY A 458 -23.66 -10.44 -0.45
N ASP A 459 -23.31 -11.56 0.22
CA ASP A 459 -24.24 -12.58 0.69
C ASP A 459 -24.79 -12.31 2.10
N GLY A 460 -24.23 -11.31 2.80
CA GLY A 460 -24.64 -10.93 4.16
C GLY A 460 -23.50 -10.91 5.18
N VAL A 461 -23.86 -11.13 6.44
CA VAL A 461 -22.93 -11.15 7.57
C VAL A 461 -22.93 -12.52 8.22
N THR A 462 -21.74 -13.11 8.38
CA THR A 462 -21.58 -14.43 8.99
C THR A 462 -20.45 -14.41 10.01
N THR A 463 -20.56 -15.26 11.04
CA THR A 463 -19.49 -15.48 12.02
C THR A 463 -18.74 -16.76 11.69
N ASN A 464 -17.45 -16.75 11.97
CA ASN A 464 -16.54 -17.87 11.75
C ASN A 464 -15.71 -18.12 13.01
N ASN A 465 -15.42 -19.39 13.30
CA ASN A 465 -14.50 -19.83 14.34
C ASN A 465 -13.55 -20.86 13.71
N ASP A 466 -12.53 -20.35 13.01
CA ASP A 466 -11.54 -21.20 12.33
C ASP A 466 -10.32 -21.54 13.18
N GLY A 467 -10.15 -20.88 14.31
CA GLY A 467 -9.08 -21.18 15.28
C GLY A 467 -7.65 -20.95 14.80
N VAL A 468 -7.47 -20.20 13.70
CA VAL A 468 -6.18 -20.09 13.00
C VAL A 468 -5.41 -18.87 13.44
N GLU A 469 -4.43 -19.10 14.30
CA GLU A 469 -3.58 -18.04 14.88
C GLU A 469 -2.76 -17.26 13.85
N ASP A 470 -2.31 -17.90 12.78
CA ASP A 470 -1.46 -17.30 11.75
C ASP A 470 -2.23 -16.66 10.59
N MET A 471 -3.55 -16.48 10.75
CA MET A 471 -4.42 -15.85 9.75
C MET A 471 -4.39 -16.51 8.37
N HIS A 472 -4.07 -17.81 8.30
CA HIS A 472 -3.84 -18.55 7.05
C HIS A 472 -2.80 -17.90 6.12
N SER A 473 -1.81 -17.20 6.66
CA SER A 473 -0.90 -16.37 5.86
C SER A 473 -0.14 -17.11 4.78
N LEU A 474 0.08 -18.42 4.92
CA LEU A 474 0.73 -19.24 3.88
C LEU A 474 -0.07 -19.34 2.58
N VAL A 475 -1.40 -19.12 2.61
CA VAL A 475 -2.25 -19.08 1.42
C VAL A 475 -1.84 -17.96 0.45
N MET A 476 -1.13 -16.93 0.95
CA MET A 476 -0.64 -15.83 0.12
C MET A 476 0.71 -16.09 -0.55
N TRP A 477 1.43 -17.15 -0.19
CA TRP A 477 2.75 -17.46 -0.74
C TRP A 477 2.75 -17.72 -2.25
N PRO A 478 1.73 -18.40 -2.85
CA PRO A 478 1.56 -18.51 -4.30
C PRO A 478 1.51 -17.18 -5.04
N THR A 479 1.09 -16.11 -4.37
CA THR A 479 1.05 -14.77 -4.98
C THR A 479 2.43 -14.33 -5.48
N CYS A 480 3.49 -14.70 -4.77
CA CYS A 480 4.88 -14.37 -5.14
C CYS A 480 5.66 -15.59 -5.67
N ASN A 481 4.98 -16.69 -6.06
CA ASN A 481 5.60 -17.94 -6.48
C ASN A 481 6.57 -18.52 -5.41
N ALA A 482 6.23 -18.32 -4.14
CA ALA A 482 7.09 -18.67 -3.00
C ALA A 482 6.70 -20.00 -2.34
N GLU A 483 5.82 -20.80 -2.94
CA GLU A 483 5.48 -22.11 -2.41
C GLU A 483 6.70 -23.00 -2.22
N GLY A 484 6.77 -23.65 -1.06
CA GLY A 484 7.86 -24.55 -0.70
C GLY A 484 9.19 -23.86 -0.36
N MET A 485 9.22 -22.52 -0.31
CA MET A 485 10.37 -21.80 0.26
C MET A 485 10.30 -21.85 1.79
N ASP A 486 11.47 -21.75 2.44
CA ASP A 486 11.53 -21.65 3.90
C ASP A 486 10.91 -20.32 4.37
N VAL A 487 9.99 -20.40 5.30
CA VAL A 487 9.33 -19.23 5.88
C VAL A 487 10.29 -18.34 6.68
N ASN A 488 11.48 -18.81 7.00
CA ASN A 488 12.49 -18.08 7.74
C ASN A 488 13.58 -17.45 6.84
N GLU A 489 13.60 -17.76 5.53
CA GLU A 489 14.51 -17.13 4.56
C GLU A 489 14.25 -15.65 4.29
#